data_0a3b058d2880ff8a1a8205cc68a6d418
#
_entry.id   0a3b058d2880ff8a1a8205cc68a6d418
#
_cell.length_a   1.000
_cell.length_b   1.000
_cell.length_c   1.000
_cell.angle_alpha   90.00
_cell.angle_beta   90.00
_cell.angle_gamma   90.00
#
_symmetry.space_group_name_H-M   'P 1'
#
loop_
_entity.id
_entity.type
_entity.pdbx_description
1 polymer ?
#
loop_
_entity_poly.entity_id
_entity_poly.type
_entity_poly.pdbx_seq_one_letter_code
_entity_poly.pdbx_strand_id
1 'polypeptide(L)'
;EDYSAALKALKGRVDLIAGGPPCQGFSLAGRRNASDPRNKLSEQYIKMVEIINPKYLVLENVRGFNATFKDSNGVAEKQPYSMVVKAMLEKLGYTIFTDYVHSENYGVPQKRTRFIMIGIRNGILKSDVNPFEILESLRSDFLKKKKLPMIKPVSVKDAISDLVHTGANIVHHSGNALTGFKKLDYAVPERLTTYQKAMRKGLNGAKPNGLRIARHKSTTVEKFKYIQQVCRPGLGLTKEQKEFIGMKKQVISVLDPDKPSRTLTTLPDDLLHYSEPRILTVRENARIQSFPDDFKFQGKYTTGGMRRTQECPRYTQVGNAVPPLLGEVLGTLILSIGKYDDREEVLI
;
A
#
# COMPACT_ATOMS: atom_id res chain seq x y z
N GLU A 1 -10.74 2.56 27.83
CA GLU A 1 -11.78 3.61 27.68
C GLU A 1 -12.95 3.02 26.89
N ASP A 2 -14.16 3.21 27.39
CA ASP A 2 -15.38 2.76 26.71
C ASP A 2 -15.84 3.84 25.69
N TYR A 3 -15.54 3.62 24.42
CA TYR A 3 -15.93 4.50 23.33
C TYR A 3 -17.38 4.26 22.85
N SER A 4 -18.14 3.37 23.51
CA SER A 4 -19.47 2.94 23.01
C SER A 4 -20.46 4.09 22.93
N ALA A 5 -20.45 5.03 23.89
CA ALA A 5 -21.33 6.20 23.89
C ALA A 5 -21.00 7.15 22.70
N ALA A 6 -19.70 7.40 22.45
CA ALA A 6 -19.26 8.23 21.34
C ALA A 6 -19.63 7.61 19.97
N LEU A 7 -19.47 6.29 19.83
CA LEU A 7 -19.85 5.58 18.60
C LEU A 7 -21.36 5.58 18.38
N LYS A 8 -22.16 5.40 19.44
CA LYS A 8 -23.64 5.48 19.38
C LYS A 8 -24.12 6.85 18.90
N ALA A 9 -23.44 7.93 19.30
CA ALA A 9 -23.76 9.28 18.86
C ALA A 9 -23.54 9.50 17.35
N LEU A 10 -22.78 8.64 16.69
CA LEU A 10 -22.53 8.65 15.24
C LEU A 10 -23.56 7.86 14.44
N LYS A 11 -24.46 7.12 15.08
CA LYS A 11 -25.46 6.27 14.40
C LYS A 11 -26.30 7.09 13.42
N GLY A 12 -26.33 6.63 12.16
CA GLY A 12 -27.07 7.28 11.07
C GLY A 12 -26.49 8.60 10.57
N ARG A 13 -25.34 9.05 11.11
CA ARG A 13 -24.65 10.30 10.74
C ARG A 13 -23.38 10.10 9.93
N VAL A 14 -22.97 8.85 9.72
CA VAL A 14 -21.77 8.49 8.98
C VAL A 14 -22.19 7.81 7.68
N ASP A 15 -21.73 8.34 6.55
CA ASP A 15 -22.02 7.73 5.25
C ASP A 15 -21.12 6.52 4.96
N LEU A 16 -19.83 6.58 5.29
CA LEU A 16 -18.84 5.56 4.96
C LEU A 16 -18.00 5.17 6.18
N ILE A 17 -17.85 3.87 6.41
CA ILE A 17 -16.74 3.30 7.19
C ILE A 17 -15.75 2.61 6.25
N ALA A 18 -14.53 3.14 6.18
CA ALA A 18 -13.43 2.52 5.46
C ALA A 18 -12.39 1.99 6.46
N GLY A 19 -11.93 0.74 6.27
CA GLY A 19 -10.95 0.13 7.15
C GLY A 19 -10.11 -0.96 6.48
N GLY A 20 -8.89 -1.13 6.99
CA GLY A 20 -8.00 -2.24 6.65
C GLY A 20 -7.62 -2.99 7.93
N PRO A 21 -8.52 -3.79 8.53
CA PRO A 21 -8.20 -4.48 9.76
C PRO A 21 -6.99 -5.40 9.56
N PRO A 22 -5.97 -5.35 10.44
CA PRO A 22 -4.76 -6.14 10.28
C PRO A 22 -5.07 -7.63 10.17
N CYS A 23 -4.44 -8.26 9.19
CA CYS A 23 -4.61 -9.68 8.90
C CYS A 23 -3.26 -10.39 8.88
N GLN A 24 -2.39 -10.13 9.85
CA GLN A 24 -1.05 -10.70 9.85
C GLN A 24 -1.07 -12.23 9.90
N GLY A 25 -2.10 -12.85 10.47
CA GLY A 25 -2.36 -14.28 10.41
C GLY A 25 -2.68 -14.79 8.98
N PHE A 26 -3.18 -13.93 8.09
CA PHE A 26 -3.62 -14.28 6.73
C PHE A 26 -2.59 -13.95 5.63
N SER A 27 -1.51 -13.22 5.95
CA SER A 27 -0.52 -12.82 4.96
C SER A 27 0.21 -14.03 4.35
N LEU A 28 0.26 -14.12 3.02
CA LEU A 28 1.02 -15.14 2.28
C LEU A 28 2.52 -15.09 2.56
N ALA A 29 3.05 -13.94 3.00
CA ALA A 29 4.44 -13.74 3.40
C ALA A 29 4.69 -14.00 4.90
N GLY A 30 3.64 -14.25 5.71
CA GLY A 30 3.71 -14.49 7.15
C GLY A 30 3.63 -15.97 7.54
N ARG A 31 3.64 -16.24 8.86
CA ARG A 31 3.56 -17.61 9.41
C ARG A 31 2.18 -18.26 9.32
N ARG A 32 1.18 -17.59 8.74
CA ARG A 32 -0.21 -18.06 8.59
C ARG A 32 -0.73 -18.75 9.84
N ASN A 33 -1.06 -17.98 10.88
CA ASN A 33 -1.61 -18.49 12.13
C ASN A 33 -3.08 -18.08 12.27
N ALA A 34 -4.00 -19.02 12.15
CA ALA A 34 -5.43 -18.80 12.30
C ALA A 34 -5.81 -18.31 13.72
N SER A 35 -5.04 -18.68 14.75
CA SER A 35 -5.25 -18.28 16.15
C SER A 35 -4.59 -16.94 16.52
N ASP A 36 -4.04 -16.17 15.56
CA ASP A 36 -3.43 -14.87 15.84
C ASP A 36 -4.49 -13.89 16.41
N PRO A 37 -4.27 -13.32 17.61
CA PRO A 37 -5.25 -12.41 18.24
C PRO A 37 -5.64 -11.22 17.38
N ARG A 38 -4.78 -10.84 16.43
CA ARG A 38 -5.02 -9.72 15.51
C ARG A 38 -6.10 -10.02 14.47
N ASN A 39 -6.44 -11.30 14.25
CA ASN A 39 -7.56 -11.68 13.39
C ASN A 39 -8.90 -11.18 13.96
N LYS A 40 -8.99 -11.05 15.31
CA LYS A 40 -10.16 -10.47 16.00
C LYS A 40 -10.40 -8.98 15.70
N LEU A 41 -9.44 -8.28 15.09
CA LEU A 41 -9.63 -6.86 14.73
C LEU A 41 -10.66 -6.67 13.61
N SER A 42 -10.89 -7.67 12.78
CA SER A 42 -12.02 -7.67 11.83
C SER A 42 -13.37 -7.70 12.56
N GLU A 43 -13.46 -8.38 13.70
CA GLU A 43 -14.67 -8.39 14.54
C GLU A 43 -14.94 -7.00 15.16
N GLN A 44 -13.87 -6.26 15.51
CA GLN A 44 -14.02 -4.87 15.98
C GLN A 44 -14.54 -3.95 14.87
N TYR A 45 -14.06 -4.15 13.63
CA TYR A 45 -14.62 -3.44 12.47
C TYR A 45 -16.13 -3.71 12.33
N ILE A 46 -16.55 -4.97 12.43
CA ILE A 46 -17.97 -5.37 12.33
C ILE A 46 -18.79 -4.76 13.48
N LYS A 47 -18.27 -4.75 14.72
CA LYS A 47 -18.95 -4.08 15.85
C LYS A 47 -19.13 -2.59 15.63
N MET A 48 -18.13 -1.91 15.05
CA MET A 48 -18.26 -0.49 14.68
C MET A 48 -19.37 -0.29 13.63
N VAL A 49 -19.43 -1.15 12.63
CA VAL A 49 -20.48 -1.13 11.59
C VAL A 49 -21.86 -1.32 12.23
N GLU A 50 -22.02 -2.29 13.13
CA GLU A 50 -23.26 -2.57 13.84
C GLU A 50 -23.75 -1.35 14.65
N ILE A 51 -22.83 -0.69 15.38
CA ILE A 51 -23.18 0.46 16.23
C ILE A 51 -23.52 1.70 15.40
N ILE A 52 -22.70 1.99 14.37
CA ILE A 52 -22.78 3.25 13.59
C ILE A 52 -23.82 3.15 12.49
N ASN A 53 -24.00 1.95 11.90
CA ASN A 53 -24.91 1.67 10.78
C ASN A 53 -24.74 2.64 9.59
N PRO A 54 -23.52 2.71 8.98
CA PRO A 54 -23.24 3.63 7.87
C PRO A 54 -23.98 3.20 6.59
N LYS A 55 -24.02 4.07 5.57
CA LYS A 55 -24.57 3.72 4.25
C LYS A 55 -23.67 2.78 3.47
N TYR A 56 -22.35 3.02 3.54
CA TYR A 56 -21.34 2.33 2.74
C TYR A 56 -20.23 1.77 3.63
N LEU A 57 -19.64 0.66 3.17
CA LEU A 57 -18.50 0.01 3.79
C LEU A 57 -17.40 -0.20 2.74
N VAL A 58 -16.16 0.04 3.11
CA VAL A 58 -14.99 -0.40 2.36
C VAL A 58 -14.04 -1.11 3.32
N LEU A 59 -13.78 -2.40 3.06
CA LEU A 59 -12.79 -3.18 3.79
C LEU A 59 -11.67 -3.58 2.82
N GLU A 60 -10.43 -3.13 3.10
CA GLU A 60 -9.24 -3.51 2.35
C GLU A 60 -8.47 -4.59 3.08
N ASN A 61 -7.96 -5.56 2.33
CA ASN A 61 -7.11 -6.59 2.90
C ASN A 61 -6.14 -7.18 1.87
N VAL A 62 -5.23 -8.06 2.33
CA VAL A 62 -4.33 -8.80 1.45
C VAL A 62 -5.05 -9.98 0.79
N ARG A 63 -4.51 -10.50 -0.34
CA ARG A 63 -5.08 -11.67 -1.04
C ARG A 63 -5.29 -12.88 -0.13
N GLY A 64 -4.41 -13.08 0.86
CA GLY A 64 -4.52 -14.19 1.79
C GLY A 64 -5.76 -14.17 2.67
N PHE A 65 -6.41 -13.01 2.84
CA PHE A 65 -7.67 -12.88 3.58
C PHE A 65 -8.83 -13.68 2.92
N ASN A 66 -8.77 -13.83 1.61
CA ASN A 66 -9.72 -14.62 0.82
C ASN A 66 -9.14 -15.97 0.39
N ALA A 67 -8.21 -16.53 1.14
CA ALA A 67 -7.65 -17.86 0.91
C ALA A 67 -7.98 -18.77 2.08
N THR A 68 -8.22 -20.06 1.79
CA THR A 68 -8.41 -21.09 2.82
C THR A 68 -7.09 -21.36 3.55
N PHE A 69 -7.18 -21.70 4.81
CA PHE A 69 -6.04 -22.13 5.64
C PHE A 69 -6.02 -23.65 5.76
N LYS A 70 -4.84 -24.17 6.09
CA LYS A 70 -4.72 -25.48 6.71
C LYS A 70 -4.62 -25.26 8.21
N ASP A 71 -5.37 -26.02 8.98
CA ASP A 71 -5.25 -26.03 10.44
C ASP A 71 -3.89 -26.62 10.89
N SER A 72 -3.64 -26.69 12.18
CA SER A 72 -2.43 -27.28 12.75
C SER A 72 -2.22 -28.75 12.37
N ASN A 73 -3.26 -29.44 11.94
CA ASN A 73 -3.26 -30.84 11.52
C ASN A 73 -3.13 -31.00 9.98
N GLY A 74 -2.99 -29.89 9.25
CA GLY A 74 -2.90 -29.90 7.80
C GLY A 74 -4.23 -29.99 7.06
N VAL A 75 -5.36 -29.99 7.78
CA VAL A 75 -6.72 -30.01 7.21
C VAL A 75 -7.10 -28.62 6.75
N ALA A 76 -7.55 -28.47 5.51
CA ALA A 76 -7.99 -27.18 4.98
C ALA A 76 -9.27 -26.73 5.68
N GLU A 77 -9.31 -25.45 6.10
CA GLU A 77 -10.56 -24.83 6.56
C GLU A 77 -11.61 -24.88 5.45
N LYS A 78 -12.87 -25.06 5.84
CA LYS A 78 -13.98 -25.22 4.88
C LYS A 78 -14.18 -23.97 4.02
N GLN A 79 -13.87 -22.77 4.53
CA GLN A 79 -14.07 -21.52 3.80
C GLN A 79 -13.04 -20.44 4.21
N PRO A 80 -12.72 -19.46 3.32
CA PRO A 80 -11.89 -18.31 3.64
C PRO A 80 -12.53 -17.44 4.73
N TYR A 81 -11.69 -16.79 5.53
CA TYR A 81 -12.20 -15.88 6.60
C TYR A 81 -12.96 -14.67 6.04
N SER A 82 -12.66 -14.23 4.81
CA SER A 82 -13.46 -13.23 4.09
C SER A 82 -14.93 -13.58 3.97
N MET A 83 -15.25 -14.89 3.78
CA MET A 83 -16.64 -15.37 3.71
C MET A 83 -17.35 -15.28 5.06
N VAL A 84 -16.64 -15.50 6.16
CA VAL A 84 -17.18 -15.32 7.50
C VAL A 84 -17.52 -13.85 7.75
N VAL A 85 -16.58 -12.94 7.43
CA VAL A 85 -16.79 -11.48 7.54
C VAL A 85 -17.95 -11.03 6.65
N LYS A 86 -18.00 -11.50 5.40
CA LYS A 86 -19.11 -11.25 4.48
C LYS A 86 -20.46 -11.64 5.09
N ALA A 87 -20.59 -12.87 5.55
CA ALA A 87 -21.84 -13.36 6.14
C ALA A 87 -22.27 -12.57 7.39
N MET A 88 -21.32 -12.10 8.21
CA MET A 88 -21.62 -11.26 9.37
C MET A 88 -22.14 -9.89 8.95
N LEU A 89 -21.57 -9.26 7.93
CA LEU A 89 -22.02 -7.96 7.41
C LEU A 89 -23.38 -8.08 6.69
N GLU A 90 -23.63 -9.17 5.96
CA GLU A 90 -24.90 -9.44 5.34
C GLU A 90 -26.03 -9.60 6.38
N LYS A 91 -25.76 -10.25 7.53
CA LYS A 91 -26.69 -10.30 8.67
C LYS A 91 -27.00 -8.94 9.29
N LEU A 92 -26.08 -7.96 9.14
CA LEU A 92 -26.30 -6.58 9.58
C LEU A 92 -27.08 -5.73 8.55
N GLY A 93 -27.54 -6.33 7.45
CA GLY A 93 -28.37 -5.69 6.44
C GLY A 93 -27.57 -4.98 5.34
N TYR A 94 -26.42 -5.52 4.96
CA TYR A 94 -25.62 -5.02 3.84
C TYR A 94 -25.59 -6.01 2.68
N THR A 95 -25.67 -5.51 1.47
CA THR A 95 -25.28 -6.25 0.26
C THR A 95 -23.78 -6.12 0.07
N ILE A 96 -23.05 -7.24 -0.03
CA ILE A 96 -21.60 -7.30 -0.02
C ILE A 96 -21.06 -7.76 -1.36
N PHE A 97 -20.22 -6.91 -1.96
CA PHE A 97 -19.45 -7.18 -3.18
C PHE A 97 -17.97 -7.35 -2.84
N THR A 98 -17.28 -8.25 -3.54
CA THR A 98 -15.86 -8.51 -3.30
C THR A 98 -15.11 -8.71 -4.60
N ASP A 99 -13.90 -8.13 -4.70
CA ASP A 99 -13.01 -8.35 -5.84
C ASP A 99 -11.53 -8.08 -5.47
N TYR A 100 -10.64 -8.44 -6.38
CA TYR A 100 -9.21 -8.13 -6.31
C TYR A 100 -8.88 -6.90 -7.16
N VAL A 101 -8.50 -5.82 -6.50
CA VAL A 101 -8.13 -4.58 -7.17
C VAL A 101 -6.61 -4.50 -7.34
N HIS A 102 -6.18 -4.21 -8.56
CA HIS A 102 -4.79 -4.05 -8.96
C HIS A 102 -4.40 -2.58 -8.92
N SER A 103 -3.58 -2.18 -7.95
CA SER A 103 -3.24 -0.77 -7.71
C SER A 103 -2.55 -0.11 -8.93
N GLU A 104 -1.77 -0.87 -9.70
CA GLU A 104 -1.10 -0.39 -10.91
C GLU A 104 -2.06 0.09 -12.00
N ASN A 105 -3.29 -0.40 -12.02
CA ASN A 105 -4.33 0.05 -12.95
C ASN A 105 -4.81 1.48 -12.66
N TYR A 106 -4.57 1.97 -11.45
CA TYR A 106 -4.98 3.30 -10.99
C TYR A 106 -3.79 4.24 -10.76
N GLY A 107 -2.68 4.00 -11.48
CA GLY A 107 -1.53 4.89 -11.52
C GLY A 107 -0.54 4.71 -10.35
N VAL A 108 -0.68 3.70 -9.53
CA VAL A 108 0.31 3.35 -8.50
C VAL A 108 1.48 2.63 -9.18
N PRO A 109 2.75 3.09 -9.04
CA PRO A 109 3.91 2.44 -9.68
C PRO A 109 4.35 1.16 -8.95
N GLN A 110 3.36 0.31 -8.64
CA GLN A 110 3.56 -0.92 -7.86
C GLN A 110 2.51 -1.97 -8.20
N LYS A 111 2.93 -3.18 -8.52
CA LYS A 111 2.08 -4.36 -8.63
C LYS A 111 1.63 -4.79 -7.23
N ARG A 112 0.52 -4.21 -6.78
CA ARG A 112 -0.05 -4.45 -5.46
C ARG A 112 -1.53 -4.81 -5.59
N THR A 113 -1.82 -6.10 -5.58
CA THR A 113 -3.19 -6.60 -5.57
C THR A 113 -3.75 -6.56 -4.16
N ARG A 114 -4.96 -6.04 -4.00
CA ARG A 114 -5.69 -6.02 -2.73
C ARG A 114 -7.06 -6.65 -2.89
N PHE A 115 -7.45 -7.42 -1.89
CA PHE A 115 -8.82 -7.85 -1.73
C PHE A 115 -9.63 -6.67 -1.19
N ILE A 116 -10.65 -6.27 -1.92
CA ILE A 116 -11.56 -5.18 -1.55
C ILE A 116 -12.95 -5.78 -1.34
N MET A 117 -13.57 -5.42 -0.24
CA MET A 117 -14.96 -5.72 0.06
C MET A 117 -15.71 -4.39 0.15
N ILE A 118 -16.77 -4.24 -0.62
CA ILE A 118 -17.67 -3.09 -0.61
C ILE A 118 -19.01 -3.55 -0.10
N GLY A 119 -19.48 -2.91 0.97
CA GLY A 119 -20.82 -3.14 1.51
C GLY A 119 -21.71 -1.92 1.27
N ILE A 120 -22.93 -2.16 0.84
CA ILE A 120 -23.94 -1.14 0.65
C ILE A 120 -25.15 -1.55 1.48
N ARG A 121 -25.65 -0.66 2.35
CA ARG A 121 -26.79 -0.93 3.20
C ARG A 121 -28.02 -1.22 2.33
N ASN A 122 -28.77 -2.25 2.67
CA ASN A 122 -29.97 -2.65 1.93
C ASN A 122 -30.97 -1.50 1.84
N GLY A 123 -31.60 -1.36 0.68
CA GLY A 123 -32.55 -0.28 0.37
C GLY A 123 -31.89 1.01 -0.12
N ILE A 124 -30.54 1.10 -0.20
CA ILE A 124 -29.85 2.23 -0.81
C ILE A 124 -29.69 2.02 -2.32
N LEU A 125 -29.22 0.86 -2.76
CA LEU A 125 -29.13 0.54 -4.19
C LEU A 125 -30.52 0.19 -4.72
N LYS A 126 -30.94 0.93 -5.75
CA LYS A 126 -32.19 0.68 -6.50
C LYS A 126 -31.99 -0.25 -7.71
N SER A 127 -30.74 -0.56 -8.06
CA SER A 127 -30.37 -1.41 -9.19
C SER A 127 -29.33 -2.46 -8.81
N ASP A 128 -29.25 -3.56 -9.56
CA ASP A 128 -28.27 -4.65 -9.37
C ASP A 128 -26.86 -4.29 -9.88
N VAL A 129 -26.46 -3.03 -9.78
CA VAL A 129 -25.16 -2.56 -10.29
C VAL A 129 -24.03 -3.06 -9.41
N ASN A 130 -23.05 -3.75 -10.02
CA ASN A 130 -21.85 -4.17 -9.36
C ASN A 130 -20.86 -2.99 -9.19
N PRO A 131 -20.50 -2.60 -7.96
CA PRO A 131 -19.56 -1.50 -7.72
C PRO A 131 -18.22 -1.66 -8.45
N PHE A 132 -17.74 -2.87 -8.68
CA PHE A 132 -16.47 -3.09 -9.36
C PHE A 132 -16.54 -2.81 -10.87
N GLU A 133 -17.71 -2.94 -11.50
CA GLU A 133 -17.93 -2.50 -12.88
C GLU A 133 -17.89 -0.97 -12.98
N ILE A 134 -18.48 -0.27 -12.02
CA ILE A 134 -18.36 1.18 -11.90
C ILE A 134 -16.88 1.57 -11.71
N LEU A 135 -16.15 0.88 -10.83
CA LEU A 135 -14.73 1.14 -10.58
C LEU A 135 -13.89 1.03 -11.86
N GLU A 136 -14.13 0.01 -12.67
CA GLU A 136 -13.42 -0.14 -13.95
C GLU A 136 -13.79 0.96 -14.95
N SER A 137 -15.06 1.35 -15.02
CA SER A 137 -15.51 2.45 -15.89
C SER A 137 -14.89 3.80 -15.49
N LEU A 138 -14.67 4.05 -14.20
CA LEU A 138 -14.05 5.25 -13.67
C LEU A 138 -12.56 5.36 -13.98
N ARG A 139 -11.88 4.25 -14.30
CA ARG A 139 -10.42 4.19 -14.45
C ARG A 139 -9.88 5.22 -15.43
N SER A 140 -10.45 5.30 -16.62
CA SER A 140 -9.98 6.21 -17.68
C SER A 140 -10.05 7.67 -17.22
N ASP A 141 -11.18 8.10 -16.72
CA ASP A 141 -11.40 9.48 -16.29
C ASP A 141 -10.55 9.83 -15.05
N PHE A 142 -10.39 8.88 -14.13
CA PHE A 142 -9.50 9.05 -12.97
C PHE A 142 -8.05 9.30 -13.39
N LEU A 143 -7.50 8.45 -14.27
CA LEU A 143 -6.13 8.60 -14.77
C LEU A 143 -5.95 9.91 -15.57
N LYS A 144 -6.92 10.26 -16.41
CA LYS A 144 -6.94 11.50 -17.18
C LYS A 144 -6.94 12.73 -16.27
N LYS A 145 -7.82 12.76 -15.26
CA LYS A 145 -7.89 13.83 -14.26
C LYS A 145 -6.58 14.01 -13.50
N LYS A 146 -5.88 12.90 -13.21
CA LYS A 146 -4.57 12.89 -12.56
C LYS A 146 -3.40 13.17 -13.52
N LYS A 147 -3.63 13.26 -14.81
CA LYS A 147 -2.60 13.38 -15.87
C LYS A 147 -1.61 12.21 -15.81
N LEU A 148 -2.09 11.01 -15.51
CA LEU A 148 -1.29 9.78 -15.44
C LEU A 148 -1.42 8.97 -16.75
N PRO A 149 -0.44 8.11 -17.06
CA PRO A 149 -0.48 7.26 -18.25
C PRO A 149 -1.72 6.33 -18.24
N MET A 150 -2.41 6.22 -19.37
CA MET A 150 -3.62 5.41 -19.50
C MET A 150 -3.35 4.02 -20.09
N ILE A 151 -2.33 3.89 -20.94
CA ILE A 151 -2.02 2.65 -21.68
C ILE A 151 -1.01 1.79 -20.91
N LYS A 152 0.06 2.42 -20.42
CA LYS A 152 1.12 1.72 -19.65
C LYS A 152 1.03 2.11 -18.18
N PRO A 153 1.21 1.17 -17.25
CA PRO A 153 1.35 1.51 -15.83
C PRO A 153 2.52 2.46 -15.61
N VAL A 154 2.44 3.28 -14.57
CA VAL A 154 3.56 4.13 -14.14
C VAL A 154 4.72 3.24 -13.71
N SER A 155 5.90 3.47 -14.28
CA SER A 155 7.11 2.71 -13.99
C SER A 155 7.83 3.21 -12.73
N VAL A 156 8.77 2.42 -12.23
CA VAL A 156 9.67 2.84 -11.13
C VAL A 156 10.45 4.08 -11.54
N LYS A 157 10.99 4.12 -12.76
CA LYS A 157 11.72 5.26 -13.29
C LYS A 157 10.85 6.51 -13.34
N ASP A 158 9.61 6.39 -13.79
CA ASP A 158 8.66 7.50 -13.78
C ASP A 158 8.41 8.05 -12.38
N ALA A 159 8.50 7.20 -11.36
CA ALA A 159 8.22 7.59 -9.98
C ALA A 159 9.41 8.21 -9.26
N ILE A 160 10.64 7.70 -9.43
CA ILE A 160 11.77 8.02 -8.56
C ILE A 160 13.05 8.49 -9.29
N SER A 161 13.06 8.65 -10.61
CA SER A 161 14.28 9.04 -11.33
C SER A 161 14.82 10.43 -10.96
N ASP A 162 13.99 11.31 -10.43
CA ASP A 162 14.39 12.60 -9.90
C ASP A 162 15.05 12.54 -8.51
N LEU A 163 15.03 11.37 -7.87
CA LEU A 163 15.62 11.12 -6.54
C LEU A 163 16.97 10.37 -6.61
N VAL A 164 17.48 10.14 -7.80
CA VAL A 164 18.81 9.53 -8.01
C VAL A 164 19.89 10.49 -7.53
N HIS A 165 20.90 9.98 -6.82
CA HIS A 165 22.01 10.78 -6.36
C HIS A 165 23.26 10.62 -7.25
N THR A 166 23.88 11.74 -7.58
CA THR A 166 25.06 11.81 -8.44
C THR A 166 26.37 11.88 -7.66
N GLY A 167 26.35 11.72 -6.34
CA GLY A 167 27.49 11.96 -5.47
C GLY A 167 27.65 13.42 -5.06
N ALA A 168 27.55 14.36 -6.01
CA ALA A 168 27.63 15.80 -5.74
C ALA A 168 26.46 16.38 -4.94
N ASN A 169 25.29 15.72 -5.03
CA ASN A 169 24.05 16.14 -4.34
C ASN A 169 23.82 15.39 -3.01
N ILE A 170 24.86 14.85 -2.39
CA ILE A 170 24.79 14.15 -1.11
C ILE A 170 25.38 15.03 -0.02
N VAL A 171 24.60 15.31 1.01
CA VAL A 171 25.01 16.11 2.18
C VAL A 171 24.84 15.33 3.47
N HIS A 172 25.53 15.77 4.54
CA HIS A 172 25.33 15.20 5.85
C HIS A 172 23.88 15.43 6.35
N HIS A 173 23.30 14.43 6.95
CA HIS A 173 21.98 14.55 7.56
C HIS A 173 22.10 15.25 8.91
N SER A 174 21.68 16.51 8.96
CA SER A 174 21.57 17.29 10.18
C SER A 174 20.24 16.96 10.87
N GLY A 175 20.24 16.05 11.80
CA GLY A 175 19.06 15.72 12.63
C GLY A 175 19.54 15.18 13.95
N ASN A 176 18.81 15.48 15.03
CA ASN A 176 19.17 15.17 16.40
C ASN A 176 19.84 13.78 16.58
N ALA A 177 21.03 13.78 17.17
CA ALA A 177 21.78 12.63 17.70
C ALA A 177 22.26 11.55 16.70
N LEU A 178 22.12 11.71 15.36
CA LEU A 178 22.53 10.70 14.39
C LEU A 178 23.68 11.21 13.51
N THR A 179 24.91 11.19 14.05
CA THR A 179 26.12 11.45 13.28
C THR A 179 26.39 10.36 12.24
N GLY A 180 26.91 10.75 11.07
CA GLY A 180 27.38 9.83 10.03
C GLY A 180 26.33 9.32 9.03
N PHE A 181 25.09 9.82 9.06
CA PHE A 181 24.12 9.57 7.99
C PHE A 181 24.19 10.66 6.91
N LYS A 182 23.88 10.26 5.68
CA LYS A 182 23.80 11.13 4.51
C LYS A 182 22.36 11.23 4.03
N LYS A 183 22.03 12.31 3.36
CA LYS A 183 20.76 12.52 2.67
C LYS A 183 20.98 13.10 1.28
N LEU A 184 20.03 12.87 0.40
CA LEU A 184 19.99 13.57 -0.88
C LEU A 184 19.67 15.07 -0.62
N ASP A 185 20.49 15.97 -1.11
CA ASP A 185 20.17 17.39 -1.23
C ASP A 185 19.40 17.61 -2.53
N TYR A 186 18.10 17.51 -2.43
CA TYR A 186 17.22 17.52 -3.59
C TYR A 186 17.20 18.90 -4.25
N ALA A 187 17.51 18.92 -5.53
CA ALA A 187 17.23 20.02 -6.44
C ALA A 187 16.20 19.56 -7.46
N VAL A 188 15.28 20.44 -7.85
CA VAL A 188 14.26 20.11 -8.85
C VAL A 188 14.94 19.95 -10.19
N PRO A 189 14.89 18.79 -10.85
CA PRO A 189 15.49 18.63 -12.17
C PRO A 189 14.71 19.44 -13.22
N GLU A 190 15.39 19.78 -14.31
CA GLU A 190 14.81 20.53 -15.43
C GLU A 190 13.56 19.83 -16.00
N ARG A 191 13.59 18.50 -16.04
CA ARG A 191 12.49 17.68 -16.58
C ARG A 191 11.97 16.71 -15.51
N LEU A 192 10.69 16.84 -15.19
CA LEU A 192 9.95 15.93 -14.33
C LEU A 192 8.95 15.14 -15.15
N THR A 193 8.75 13.88 -14.81
CA THR A 193 7.65 13.07 -15.36
C THR A 193 6.30 13.62 -14.89
N THR A 194 5.21 13.23 -15.54
CA THR A 194 3.86 13.61 -15.12
C THR A 194 3.54 13.08 -13.72
N TYR A 195 4.01 11.88 -13.40
CA TYR A 195 3.85 11.30 -12.07
C TYR A 195 4.60 12.09 -10.99
N GLN A 196 5.87 12.44 -11.22
CA GLN A 196 6.66 13.25 -10.30
C GLN A 196 6.01 14.62 -10.05
N LYS A 197 5.52 15.26 -11.11
CA LYS A 197 4.76 16.53 -11.00
C LYS A 197 3.52 16.36 -10.12
N ALA A 198 2.77 15.27 -10.29
CA ALA A 198 1.59 14.98 -9.48
C ALA A 198 1.93 14.77 -8.00
N MET A 199 3.00 14.01 -7.70
CA MET A 199 3.43 13.77 -6.31
C MET A 199 3.97 15.02 -5.62
N ARG A 200 4.52 15.95 -6.36
CA ARG A 200 5.10 17.20 -5.86
C ARG A 200 4.10 18.35 -5.67
N LYS A 201 2.87 18.18 -6.09
CA LYS A 201 1.88 19.27 -6.15
C LYS A 201 1.68 20.02 -4.82
N GLY A 202 1.75 19.33 -3.66
CA GLY A 202 1.57 19.93 -2.34
C GLY A 202 2.82 20.58 -1.73
N LEU A 203 4.00 20.49 -2.40
CA LEU A 203 5.26 20.99 -1.82
C LEU A 203 5.42 22.49 -1.81
N ASN A 204 4.72 23.24 -2.68
CA ASN A 204 4.81 24.70 -2.78
C ASN A 204 6.26 25.24 -2.79
N GLY A 205 7.16 24.61 -3.57
CA GLY A 205 8.57 24.94 -3.66
C GLY A 205 9.48 24.28 -2.60
N ALA A 206 8.93 23.64 -1.58
CA ALA A 206 9.72 22.94 -0.55
C ALA A 206 10.38 21.65 -1.10
N LYS A 207 11.41 21.18 -0.39
CA LYS A 207 12.08 19.91 -0.70
C LYS A 207 11.27 18.74 -0.12
N PRO A 208 11.21 17.58 -0.81
CA PRO A 208 10.62 16.36 -0.25
C PRO A 208 11.33 15.95 1.04
N ASN A 209 10.59 15.33 1.96
CA ASN A 209 11.18 14.72 3.15
C ASN A 209 11.51 13.24 2.93
N GLY A 210 12.14 12.59 3.92
CA GLY A 210 12.42 11.16 3.86
C GLY A 210 13.59 10.75 2.94
N LEU A 211 14.44 11.67 2.59
CA LEU A 211 15.57 11.51 1.65
C LEU A 211 16.85 10.98 2.32
N ARG A 212 16.79 10.51 3.58
CA ARG A 212 17.96 9.94 4.27
C ARG A 212 18.36 8.63 3.60
N ILE A 213 19.65 8.51 3.27
CA ILE A 213 20.25 7.32 2.68
C ILE A 213 20.61 6.34 3.80
N ALA A 214 20.33 5.06 3.61
CA ALA A 214 20.74 4.02 4.54
C ALA A 214 22.26 3.86 4.54
N ARG A 215 22.85 3.75 5.73
CA ARG A 215 24.30 3.53 5.88
C ARG A 215 24.58 2.03 5.80
N HIS A 216 25.05 1.58 4.64
CA HIS A 216 25.49 0.21 4.43
C HIS A 216 26.99 0.05 4.74
N LYS A 217 27.39 -1.11 5.24
CA LYS A 217 28.80 -1.51 5.32
C LYS A 217 29.37 -1.71 3.91
N SER A 218 30.66 -1.50 3.71
CA SER A 218 31.32 -1.71 2.41
C SER A 218 31.04 -3.11 1.84
N THR A 219 31.12 -4.15 2.66
CA THR A 219 30.80 -5.54 2.28
C THR A 219 29.35 -5.73 1.82
N THR A 220 28.40 -4.96 2.36
CA THR A 220 27.00 -4.97 1.92
C THR A 220 26.84 -4.27 0.58
N VAL A 221 27.56 -3.16 0.37
CA VAL A 221 27.55 -2.44 -0.91
C VAL A 221 28.12 -3.31 -2.03
N GLU A 222 29.22 -4.02 -1.79
CA GLU A 222 29.79 -4.96 -2.78
C GLU A 222 28.80 -6.09 -3.12
N LYS A 223 28.10 -6.64 -2.12
CA LYS A 223 27.02 -7.61 -2.36
C LYS A 223 25.91 -7.01 -3.22
N PHE A 224 25.50 -5.76 -2.97
CA PHE A 224 24.46 -5.11 -3.77
C PHE A 224 24.91 -4.86 -5.21
N LYS A 225 26.16 -4.45 -5.45
CA LYS A 225 26.73 -4.34 -6.79
C LYS A 225 26.67 -5.68 -7.53
N TYR A 226 27.12 -6.75 -6.88
CA TYR A 226 27.04 -8.10 -7.46
C TYR A 226 25.60 -8.47 -7.82
N ILE A 227 24.64 -8.25 -6.90
CA ILE A 227 23.22 -8.53 -7.13
C ILE A 227 22.70 -7.75 -8.35
N GLN A 228 23.07 -6.48 -8.50
CA GLN A 228 22.67 -5.66 -9.65
C GLN A 228 23.26 -6.15 -10.97
N GLN A 229 24.45 -6.77 -10.96
CA GLN A 229 25.10 -7.33 -12.14
C GLN A 229 24.48 -8.66 -12.58
N VAL A 230 24.10 -9.54 -11.64
CA VAL A 230 23.65 -10.91 -11.95
C VAL A 230 22.12 -11.06 -11.98
N CYS A 231 21.38 -10.20 -11.31
CA CYS A 231 19.93 -10.22 -11.31
C CYS A 231 19.34 -9.59 -12.57
N ARG A 232 18.39 -10.27 -13.17
CA ARG A 232 17.50 -9.59 -14.13
C ARG A 232 16.61 -8.59 -13.37
N PRO A 233 16.50 -7.33 -13.84
CA PRO A 233 15.62 -6.34 -13.21
C PRO A 233 14.20 -6.86 -13.00
N GLY A 234 13.62 -6.61 -11.83
CA GLY A 234 12.30 -7.10 -11.44
C GLY A 234 12.24 -8.54 -10.92
N LEU A 235 13.31 -9.32 -11.05
CA LEU A 235 13.40 -10.69 -10.53
C LEU A 235 14.26 -10.75 -9.26
N GLY A 236 14.16 -11.85 -8.53
CA GLY A 236 15.02 -12.15 -7.39
C GLY A 236 16.21 -13.03 -7.78
N LEU A 237 17.17 -13.15 -6.86
CA LEU A 237 18.29 -14.10 -6.99
C LEU A 237 17.79 -15.54 -7.01
N THR A 238 18.44 -16.39 -7.80
CA THR A 238 18.27 -17.86 -7.75
C THR A 238 18.85 -18.40 -6.42
N LYS A 239 18.58 -19.68 -6.14
CA LYS A 239 19.12 -20.34 -4.94
C LYS A 239 20.65 -20.37 -4.99
N GLU A 240 21.21 -20.76 -6.12
CA GLU A 240 22.66 -20.84 -6.38
C GLU A 240 23.35 -19.49 -6.22
N GLN A 241 22.74 -18.42 -6.76
CA GLN A 241 23.25 -17.06 -6.61
C GLN A 241 23.26 -16.60 -5.15
N LYS A 242 22.24 -16.95 -4.36
CA LYS A 242 22.18 -16.64 -2.92
C LYS A 242 23.25 -17.39 -2.13
N GLU A 243 23.44 -18.67 -2.43
CA GLU A 243 24.46 -19.51 -1.81
C GLU A 243 25.87 -18.97 -2.10
N PHE A 244 26.15 -18.59 -3.34
CA PHE A 244 27.43 -18.01 -3.74
C PHE A 244 27.84 -16.80 -2.93
N ILE A 245 26.91 -15.88 -2.61
CA ILE A 245 27.18 -14.67 -1.81
C ILE A 245 26.94 -14.85 -0.31
N GLY A 246 26.66 -16.07 0.14
CA GLY A 246 26.35 -16.37 1.52
C GLY A 246 25.12 -15.61 2.06
N MET A 247 24.07 -15.51 1.23
CA MET A 247 22.87 -14.78 1.60
C MET A 247 21.79 -15.69 2.19
N LYS A 248 21.45 -15.45 3.45
CA LYS A 248 20.36 -16.17 4.15
C LYS A 248 18.97 -15.60 3.85
N LYS A 249 18.90 -14.40 3.28
CA LYS A 249 17.63 -13.70 3.01
C LYS A 249 16.88 -14.38 1.85
N GLN A 250 15.59 -14.67 2.07
CA GLN A 250 14.77 -15.37 1.08
C GLN A 250 14.38 -14.47 -0.11
N VAL A 251 14.05 -13.21 0.17
CA VAL A 251 13.57 -12.26 -0.85
C VAL A 251 14.51 -11.09 -0.95
N ILE A 252 15.10 -10.90 -2.12
CA ILE A 252 15.78 -9.67 -2.54
C ILE A 252 15.67 -9.58 -4.06
N SER A 253 15.37 -8.40 -4.59
CA SER A 253 15.33 -8.17 -6.03
C SER A 253 15.76 -6.75 -6.37
N VAL A 254 16.33 -6.58 -7.55
CA VAL A 254 16.62 -5.27 -8.13
C VAL A 254 15.36 -4.76 -8.81
N LEU A 255 15.01 -3.51 -8.61
CA LEU A 255 13.88 -2.89 -9.29
C LEU A 255 14.10 -2.86 -10.80
N ASP A 256 13.03 -3.08 -11.57
CA ASP A 256 13.01 -2.84 -13.01
C ASP A 256 12.59 -1.37 -13.24
N PRO A 257 13.48 -0.53 -13.84
CA PRO A 257 13.16 0.89 -14.03
C PRO A 257 11.95 1.12 -14.93
N ASP A 258 11.70 0.24 -15.88
CA ASP A 258 10.69 0.40 -16.93
C ASP A 258 9.34 -0.25 -16.60
N LYS A 259 9.23 -0.87 -15.41
CA LYS A 259 7.99 -1.53 -14.94
C LYS A 259 7.56 -1.00 -13.57
N PRO A 260 6.30 -1.21 -13.18
CA PRO A 260 5.89 -1.03 -11.79
C PRO A 260 6.71 -1.93 -10.85
N SER A 261 7.03 -1.44 -9.67
CA SER A 261 7.70 -2.20 -8.61
C SER A 261 6.90 -3.45 -8.24
N ARG A 262 7.58 -4.45 -7.72
CA ARG A 262 6.92 -5.51 -6.93
C ARG A 262 6.30 -4.91 -5.68
N THR A 263 5.38 -5.64 -5.05
CA THR A 263 4.75 -5.21 -3.80
C THR A 263 5.80 -4.84 -2.75
N LEU A 264 5.76 -3.59 -2.27
CA LEU A 264 6.54 -3.14 -1.13
C LEU A 264 6.11 -3.91 0.12
N THR A 265 7.10 -4.45 0.82
CA THR A 265 6.91 -5.08 2.12
C THR A 265 7.29 -4.10 3.25
N THR A 266 7.19 -4.54 4.48
CA THR A 266 7.66 -3.78 5.63
C THR A 266 9.19 -3.84 5.82
N LEU A 267 9.89 -4.67 5.01
CA LEU A 267 11.34 -4.85 5.02
C LEU A 267 11.98 -4.03 3.90
N PRO A 268 12.69 -2.95 4.19
CA PRO A 268 13.22 -2.04 3.16
C PRO A 268 14.31 -2.69 2.30
N ASP A 269 14.93 -3.76 2.77
CA ASP A 269 16.01 -4.47 2.10
C ASP A 269 15.54 -5.62 1.19
N ASP A 270 14.23 -5.79 0.98
CA ASP A 270 13.66 -6.70 -0.02
C ASP A 270 13.86 -6.18 -1.45
N LEU A 271 14.02 -4.86 -1.61
CA LEU A 271 14.18 -4.20 -2.90
C LEU A 271 15.43 -3.34 -2.93
N LEU A 272 16.22 -3.52 -3.99
CA LEU A 272 17.36 -2.66 -4.30
C LEU A 272 16.99 -1.65 -5.37
N HIS A 273 17.61 -0.48 -5.28
CA HIS A 273 17.51 0.55 -6.31
C HIS A 273 18.01 0.01 -7.66
N TYR A 274 17.39 0.43 -8.77
CA TYR A 274 17.68 -0.10 -10.11
C TYR A 274 19.07 0.24 -10.63
N SER A 275 19.68 1.34 -10.17
CA SER A 275 21.02 1.81 -10.65
C SER A 275 22.04 2.08 -9.55
N GLU A 276 21.63 2.12 -8.28
CA GLU A 276 22.50 2.43 -7.16
C GLU A 276 22.59 1.26 -6.19
N PRO A 277 23.78 0.87 -5.69
CA PRO A 277 23.95 -0.32 -4.84
C PRO A 277 23.50 -0.05 -3.40
N ARG A 278 22.23 0.22 -3.24
CA ARG A 278 21.57 0.56 -1.96
C ARG A 278 20.10 0.15 -1.93
N ILE A 279 19.55 0.08 -0.73
CA ILE A 279 18.10 0.05 -0.56
C ILE A 279 17.51 1.43 -0.90
N LEU A 280 16.21 1.45 -1.12
CA LEU A 280 15.47 2.68 -1.36
C LEU A 280 15.43 3.56 -0.12
N THR A 281 15.40 4.88 -0.31
CA THR A 281 15.04 5.83 0.76
C THR A 281 13.56 5.69 1.14
N VAL A 282 13.16 6.28 2.27
CA VAL A 282 11.74 6.33 2.65
C VAL A 282 10.90 7.06 1.59
N ARG A 283 11.44 8.15 1.00
CA ARG A 283 10.73 8.91 -0.03
C ARG A 283 10.55 8.13 -1.33
N GLU A 284 11.54 7.38 -1.76
CA GLU A 284 11.41 6.51 -2.93
C GLU A 284 10.34 5.45 -2.72
N ASN A 285 10.35 4.78 -1.55
CA ASN A 285 9.27 3.84 -1.19
C ASN A 285 7.91 4.54 -1.16
N ALA A 286 7.82 5.74 -0.57
CA ALA A 286 6.59 6.52 -0.49
C ALA A 286 6.06 6.89 -1.89
N ARG A 287 6.96 7.30 -2.82
CA ARG A 287 6.61 7.56 -4.22
C ARG A 287 6.07 6.31 -4.91
N ILE A 288 6.71 5.15 -4.73
CA ILE A 288 6.24 3.87 -5.27
C ILE A 288 4.89 3.47 -4.67
N GLN A 289 4.58 3.92 -3.46
CA GLN A 289 3.28 3.72 -2.80
C GLN A 289 2.27 4.83 -3.11
N SER A 290 2.60 5.76 -3.99
CA SER A 290 1.79 6.94 -4.38
C SER A 290 1.52 7.97 -3.28
N PHE A 291 2.35 8.05 -2.24
CA PHE A 291 2.26 9.15 -1.28
C PHE A 291 2.78 10.45 -1.89
N PRO A 292 2.05 11.57 -1.73
CA PRO A 292 2.54 12.87 -2.15
C PRO A 292 3.76 13.31 -1.33
N ASP A 293 4.58 14.18 -1.88
CA ASP A 293 5.89 14.53 -1.32
C ASP A 293 5.82 15.39 -0.06
N ASP A 294 4.73 16.07 0.15
CA ASP A 294 4.44 16.85 1.37
C ASP A 294 4.04 15.93 2.55
N PHE A 295 3.64 14.69 2.31
CA PHE A 295 3.33 13.75 3.38
C PHE A 295 4.57 13.39 4.19
N LYS A 296 4.50 13.57 5.51
CA LYS A 296 5.63 13.36 6.45
C LYS A 296 5.40 12.10 7.29
N PHE A 297 6.19 11.07 7.01
CA PHE A 297 6.25 9.90 7.90
C PHE A 297 6.98 10.26 9.20
N GLN A 298 6.43 9.88 10.33
CA GLN A 298 6.99 10.13 11.66
C GLN A 298 7.76 8.90 12.17
N GLY A 299 8.54 9.07 13.24
CA GLY A 299 9.28 7.97 13.87
C GLY A 299 10.65 7.71 13.26
N LYS A 300 11.20 6.54 13.56
CA LYS A 300 12.59 6.18 13.27
C LYS A 300 12.76 5.59 11.86
N TYR A 301 14.01 5.55 11.41
CA TYR A 301 14.43 4.97 10.13
C TYR A 301 15.01 3.56 10.30
N THR A 302 14.59 2.82 11.32
CA THR A 302 15.09 1.48 11.60
C THR A 302 14.85 0.56 10.39
N THR A 303 15.89 -0.16 9.95
CA THR A 303 15.83 -1.02 8.76
C THR A 303 15.73 -2.50 9.12
N GLY A 304 16.13 -2.91 10.33
CA GLY A 304 16.09 -4.31 10.75
C GLY A 304 16.44 -4.52 12.24
N GLY A 305 16.57 -5.78 12.65
CA GLY A 305 16.93 -6.20 14.02
C GLY A 305 15.77 -6.13 15.02
N MET A 306 16.08 -6.40 16.30
CA MET A 306 15.08 -6.44 17.39
C MET A 306 14.30 -5.14 17.58
N ARG A 307 14.95 -3.99 17.37
CA ARG A 307 14.28 -2.67 17.50
C ARG A 307 13.06 -2.52 16.59
N ARG A 308 13.06 -3.19 15.43
CA ARG A 308 11.94 -3.13 14.50
C ARG A 308 10.66 -3.76 15.03
N THR A 309 10.78 -4.72 15.96
CA THR A 309 9.62 -5.37 16.60
C THR A 309 8.98 -4.48 17.67
N GLN A 310 9.74 -3.52 18.21
CA GLN A 310 9.34 -2.60 19.28
C GLN A 310 8.89 -1.24 18.74
N GLU A 311 9.23 -0.91 17.49
CA GLU A 311 8.96 0.36 16.86
C GLU A 311 8.11 0.14 15.60
N CYS A 312 7.41 1.19 15.14
CA CYS A 312 6.82 1.23 13.80
C CYS A 312 7.66 2.15 12.90
N PRO A 313 8.75 1.64 12.29
CA PRO A 313 9.62 2.47 11.47
C PRO A 313 8.92 3.06 10.26
N ARG A 314 9.43 4.18 9.72
CA ARG A 314 8.88 4.83 8.52
C ARG A 314 8.73 3.88 7.33
N TYR A 315 9.68 2.98 7.12
CA TYR A 315 9.59 1.94 6.08
C TYR A 315 8.41 0.98 6.30
N THR A 316 8.17 0.60 7.55
CA THR A 316 7.03 -0.25 7.93
C THR A 316 5.70 0.47 7.69
N GLN A 317 5.63 1.77 8.02
CA GLN A 317 4.44 2.59 7.76
C GLN A 317 4.13 2.64 6.26
N VAL A 318 5.14 2.91 5.41
CA VAL A 318 4.97 2.91 3.96
C VAL A 318 4.49 1.55 3.45
N GLY A 319 5.15 0.44 3.86
CA GLY A 319 4.83 -0.91 3.36
C GLY A 319 3.45 -1.40 3.74
N ASN A 320 2.96 -1.01 4.93
CA ASN A 320 1.62 -1.40 5.42
C ASN A 320 0.49 -0.54 4.81
N ALA A 321 0.80 0.64 4.30
CA ALA A 321 -0.23 1.57 3.86
C ALA A 321 -1.03 1.07 2.65
N VAL A 322 -2.28 1.50 2.58
CA VAL A 322 -3.06 1.52 1.33
C VAL A 322 -2.49 2.64 0.46
N PRO A 323 -2.19 2.40 -0.82
CA PRO A 323 -1.74 3.45 -1.71
C PRO A 323 -2.74 4.61 -1.79
N PRO A 324 -2.35 5.88 -1.59
CA PRO A 324 -3.28 7.01 -1.64
C PRO A 324 -4.09 7.09 -2.94
N LEU A 325 -3.51 6.81 -4.11
CA LEU A 325 -4.26 6.78 -5.37
C LEU A 325 -5.34 5.69 -5.39
N LEU A 326 -5.07 4.52 -4.78
CA LEU A 326 -6.09 3.48 -4.65
C LEU A 326 -7.20 3.93 -3.70
N GLY A 327 -6.85 4.52 -2.55
CA GLY A 327 -7.85 5.08 -1.62
C GLY A 327 -8.72 6.15 -2.28
N GLU A 328 -8.12 7.01 -3.10
CA GLU A 328 -8.83 8.09 -3.80
C GLU A 328 -9.81 7.56 -4.85
N VAL A 329 -9.42 6.55 -5.64
CA VAL A 329 -10.34 5.98 -6.63
C VAL A 329 -11.49 5.21 -5.96
N LEU A 330 -11.23 4.52 -4.84
CA LEU A 330 -12.30 3.88 -4.05
C LEU A 330 -13.25 4.92 -3.44
N GLY A 331 -12.73 6.05 -2.94
CA GLY A 331 -13.56 7.17 -2.50
C GLY A 331 -14.40 7.77 -3.63
N THR A 332 -13.81 7.89 -4.85
CA THR A 332 -14.54 8.35 -6.04
C THR A 332 -15.65 7.37 -6.42
N LEU A 333 -15.40 6.08 -6.32
CA LEU A 333 -16.41 5.05 -6.53
C LEU A 333 -17.60 5.21 -5.60
N ILE A 334 -17.37 5.35 -4.29
CA ILE A 334 -18.46 5.52 -3.30
C ILE A 334 -19.28 6.78 -3.59
N LEU A 335 -18.64 7.88 -3.95
CA LEU A 335 -19.34 9.11 -4.38
C LEU A 335 -20.14 8.92 -5.67
N SER A 336 -19.68 8.07 -6.57
CA SER A 336 -20.39 7.77 -7.82
C SER A 336 -21.63 6.91 -7.56
N ILE A 337 -21.53 5.92 -6.68
CA ILE A 337 -22.68 5.09 -6.26
C ILE A 337 -23.79 5.98 -5.67
N GLY A 338 -23.44 6.91 -4.77
CA GLY A 338 -24.42 7.84 -4.19
C GLY A 338 -25.15 8.68 -5.24
N LYS A 339 -24.46 9.10 -6.31
CA LYS A 339 -25.08 9.85 -7.41
C LYS A 339 -25.97 9.01 -8.33
N TYR A 340 -25.76 7.73 -8.45
CA TYR A 340 -26.66 6.83 -9.16
C TYR A 340 -28.00 6.71 -8.44
N ASP A 341 -27.98 6.74 -7.11
CA ASP A 341 -29.15 6.74 -6.27
C ASP A 341 -30.01 8.00 -6.44
N ASP A 342 -29.38 9.19 -6.49
CA ASP A 342 -30.06 10.47 -6.63
C ASP A 342 -30.65 10.72 -8.04
N ARG A 343 -30.09 10.13 -9.10
CA ARG A 343 -30.55 10.39 -10.49
C ARG A 343 -31.89 9.72 -10.85
N GLU A 344 -32.24 8.63 -10.18
CA GLU A 344 -33.54 7.98 -10.37
C GLU A 344 -34.69 8.74 -9.70
N GLU A 345 -34.41 9.63 -8.71
CA GLU A 345 -35.44 10.50 -8.12
C GLU A 345 -35.86 11.68 -9.02
N VAL A 346 -35.05 12.04 -10.01
CA VAL A 346 -35.30 13.19 -10.93
C VAL A 346 -36.09 12.76 -12.18
N LEU A 347 -36.29 11.45 -12.41
CA LEU A 347 -36.99 10.92 -13.58
C LEU A 347 -38.41 10.38 -13.28
N ILE A 348 -38.96 10.67 -12.10
CA ILE A 348 -40.35 10.47 -11.74
C ILE A 348 -41.02 11.83 -11.50
#